data_e8a0a51b95d3dd03baa2c2c582b444b6
#
_entry.id   e8a0a51b95d3dd03baa2c2c582b444b6
#
_cell.length_a   1.000
_cell.length_b   1.000
_cell.length_c   1.000
_cell.angle_alpha   90.00
_cell.angle_beta   90.00
_cell.angle_gamma   90.00
#
_symmetry.space_group_name_H-M   'P 1'
#
loop_
_entity.id
_entity.type
_entity.pdbx_description
1 polymer ?
#
loop_
_entity_poly.entity_id
_entity_poly.type
_entity_poly.pdbx_seq_one_letter_code
_entity_poly.pdbx_strand_id
1 'polypeptide(L)'
;FNFNANWGMRAALEKYYAIYPESFKKRVINEGIWLPFTPLRAIAHWEDFGFAFHETSAYTNDMKDGKKLLTIESDKGTGVSSFQYTEPWDIQFPITDKNIPYDSVIATNNLPEKHREYLNTSATDDKNGQWQTRRLETPWFTSGWAVSITTNCDPDILGFNRYQFILKDEITPAIKLNVDGIYYDSMEWNWHHDLNYRNDHFRFTDFPLTFSNKVGRPAIWNFASEFKFMKKVGDEMHSQGKLAMGNGHGWNPFAAANLDLFGAELSWYSKGDHDTKALDFKRAISFQKPIVFLLNEGLNDKAFTDAPYPGYEIYFEKLMAYGFFPSFFSTNASSDPYWKDEKKVENGRPFFKKYIPIIKSIAAAGWQPVTYATTNVEAVRVERFAKGDKLFFTIRNNGTSNERCVITLDQQSLGLTGKFSANELVANAPVKVAQNKLSLYIAAGRTAVIAIKK
;
A
#
# COMPACT_ATOMS: atom_id res chain seq x y z
N PHE A 1 6.41 -1.70 -29.53
CA PHE A 1 5.10 -2.14 -29.02
C PHE A 1 4.01 -1.85 -30.07
N ASN A 2 3.25 -2.89 -30.44
CA ASN A 2 2.03 -2.71 -31.23
C ASN A 2 0.83 -2.93 -30.29
N PHE A 3 -0.02 -1.92 -30.12
CA PHE A 3 -1.19 -1.96 -29.26
C PHE A 3 -2.37 -1.20 -29.89
N ASN A 4 -3.57 -1.49 -29.44
CA ASN A 4 -4.77 -0.85 -29.95
C ASN A 4 -4.81 0.64 -29.59
N ALA A 5 -4.65 1.51 -30.59
CA ALA A 5 -4.58 2.96 -30.42
C ALA A 5 -5.87 3.56 -29.80
N ASN A 6 -7.04 2.91 -29.98
CA ASN A 6 -8.30 3.38 -29.41
C ASN A 6 -8.29 3.39 -27.86
N TRP A 7 -7.42 2.58 -27.24
CA TRP A 7 -7.28 2.47 -25.78
C TRP A 7 -6.01 3.11 -25.26
N GLY A 8 -5.14 3.66 -26.11
CA GLY A 8 -3.96 4.39 -25.73
C GLY A 8 -3.09 3.68 -24.68
N MET A 9 -2.75 4.37 -23.59
CA MET A 9 -1.92 3.82 -22.51
C MET A 9 -2.52 2.55 -21.88
N ARG A 10 -3.84 2.42 -21.83
CA ARG A 10 -4.50 1.21 -21.27
C ARG A 10 -4.16 -0.06 -22.05
N ALA A 11 -4.12 0.02 -23.38
CA ALA A 11 -3.70 -1.09 -24.22
C ALA A 11 -2.19 -1.37 -24.12
N ALA A 12 -1.37 -0.33 -23.90
CA ALA A 12 0.05 -0.50 -23.64
C ALA A 12 0.30 -1.22 -22.30
N LEU A 13 -0.44 -0.89 -21.25
CA LEU A 13 -0.39 -1.58 -19.95
C LEU A 13 -0.80 -3.05 -20.08
N GLU A 14 -1.88 -3.36 -20.78
CA GLU A 14 -2.31 -4.75 -21.03
C GLU A 14 -1.18 -5.56 -21.66
N LYS A 15 -0.49 -4.97 -22.64
CA LYS A 15 0.66 -5.60 -23.30
C LYS A 15 1.86 -5.77 -22.36
N TYR A 16 2.12 -4.76 -21.53
CA TYR A 16 3.21 -4.78 -20.55
C TYR A 16 3.04 -5.90 -19.52
N TYR A 17 1.83 -6.06 -18.98
CA TYR A 17 1.52 -7.16 -18.06
C TYR A 17 1.65 -8.55 -18.70
N ALA A 18 1.31 -8.66 -19.97
CA ALA A 18 1.48 -9.92 -20.72
C ALA A 18 2.96 -10.25 -20.98
N ILE A 19 3.85 -9.25 -21.10
CA ILE A 19 5.29 -9.43 -21.28
C ILE A 19 5.97 -9.83 -19.97
N TYR A 20 5.53 -9.28 -18.83
CA TYR A 20 6.12 -9.50 -17.51
C TYR A 20 5.14 -10.13 -16.51
N PRO A 21 4.54 -11.30 -16.82
CA PRO A 21 3.46 -11.88 -16.01
C PRO A 21 3.88 -12.20 -14.58
N GLU A 22 5.13 -12.62 -14.37
CA GLU A 22 5.62 -12.96 -13.02
C GLU A 22 5.71 -11.75 -12.09
N SER A 23 6.03 -10.56 -12.63
CA SER A 23 6.06 -9.31 -11.86
C SER A 23 4.67 -8.87 -11.38
N PHE A 24 3.62 -9.35 -12.04
CA PHE A 24 2.22 -8.99 -11.75
C PHE A 24 1.38 -10.16 -11.24
N LYS A 25 2.03 -11.24 -10.85
CA LYS A 25 1.37 -12.44 -10.32
C LYS A 25 0.64 -12.12 -9.02
N LYS A 26 -0.68 -12.37 -9.02
CA LYS A 26 -1.51 -12.20 -7.83
C LYS A 26 -1.38 -13.45 -6.94
N ARG A 27 -0.74 -13.33 -5.77
CA ARG A 27 -0.59 -14.42 -4.79
C ARG A 27 -1.58 -14.31 -3.63
N VAL A 28 -2.08 -13.11 -3.37
CA VAL A 28 -3.08 -12.87 -2.31
C VAL A 28 -4.42 -13.48 -2.71
N ILE A 29 -4.95 -14.36 -1.87
CA ILE A 29 -6.23 -15.05 -2.06
C ILE A 29 -7.35 -14.34 -1.29
N ASN A 30 -7.13 -14.04 -0.01
CA ASN A 30 -8.08 -13.33 0.83
C ASN A 30 -7.72 -11.84 0.86
N GLU A 31 -8.53 -11.03 0.19
CA GLU A 31 -8.34 -9.59 0.13
C GLU A 31 -9.26 -8.87 1.11
N GLY A 32 -8.80 -7.77 1.65
CA GLY A 32 -9.55 -6.94 2.58
C GLY A 32 -8.75 -5.74 3.05
N ILE A 33 -9.14 -5.18 4.17
CA ILE A 33 -8.49 -4.00 4.72
C ILE A 33 -7.26 -4.35 5.57
N TRP A 34 -6.42 -3.37 5.77
CA TRP A 34 -5.21 -3.41 6.59
C TRP A 34 -5.48 -2.90 8.00
N LEU A 35 -5.06 -3.65 9.00
CA LEU A 35 -5.07 -3.28 10.41
C LEU A 35 -3.63 -2.94 10.84
N PRO A 36 -3.34 -1.67 11.15
CA PRO A 36 -2.03 -1.29 11.67
C PRO A 36 -1.98 -1.44 13.20
N PHE A 37 -0.96 -2.14 13.71
CA PHE A 37 -0.52 -2.26 15.10
C PHE A 37 -1.56 -2.56 16.19
N THR A 38 -2.84 -2.32 15.97
CA THR A 38 -3.86 -2.53 16.99
C THR A 38 -4.19 -4.02 17.08
N PRO A 39 -4.17 -4.65 18.27
CA PRO A 39 -4.56 -6.03 18.43
C PRO A 39 -5.98 -6.26 17.89
N LEU A 40 -6.14 -7.25 17.01
CA LEU A 40 -7.41 -7.52 16.33
C LEU A 40 -8.58 -7.71 17.33
N ARG A 41 -8.32 -8.44 18.42
CA ARG A 41 -9.36 -8.77 19.42
C ARG A 41 -9.69 -7.63 20.38
N ALA A 42 -8.93 -6.54 20.35
CA ALA A 42 -9.26 -5.32 21.05
C ALA A 42 -10.37 -4.52 20.34
N ILE A 43 -10.70 -4.88 19.11
CA ILE A 43 -11.75 -4.23 18.31
C ILE A 43 -13.03 -5.03 18.45
N ALA A 44 -14.06 -4.45 19.07
CA ALA A 44 -15.36 -5.10 19.25
C ALA A 44 -15.97 -5.46 17.87
N HIS A 45 -16.42 -6.71 17.72
CA HIS A 45 -17.01 -7.22 16.47
C HIS A 45 -16.14 -6.94 15.25
N TRP A 46 -14.84 -7.24 15.38
CA TRP A 46 -13.84 -7.00 14.34
C TRP A 46 -14.17 -7.67 12.99
N GLU A 47 -14.96 -8.73 13.00
CA GLU A 47 -15.44 -9.46 11.83
C GLU A 47 -16.26 -8.58 10.86
N ASP A 48 -16.88 -7.53 11.37
CA ASP A 48 -17.71 -6.59 10.59
C ASP A 48 -16.89 -5.71 9.63
N PHE A 49 -15.58 -5.56 9.86
CA PHE A 49 -14.76 -4.61 9.13
C PHE A 49 -14.10 -5.20 7.89
N GLY A 50 -13.97 -6.52 7.82
CA GLY A 50 -13.38 -7.21 6.67
C GLY A 50 -11.85 -7.11 6.60
N PHE A 51 -11.19 -7.10 7.76
CA PHE A 51 -9.73 -7.22 7.86
C PHE A 51 -9.20 -8.44 7.11
N ALA A 52 -8.07 -8.26 6.45
CA ALA A 52 -7.34 -9.34 5.78
C ALA A 52 -5.84 -9.31 6.10
N PHE A 53 -5.29 -8.16 6.45
CA PHE A 53 -3.86 -7.95 6.66
C PHE A 53 -3.65 -7.25 8.00
N HIS A 54 -2.80 -7.81 8.85
CA HIS A 54 -2.45 -7.24 10.15
C HIS A 54 -0.95 -7.00 10.23
N GLU A 55 -0.58 -5.74 10.36
CA GLU A 55 0.78 -5.31 10.61
C GLU A 55 1.11 -5.52 12.08
N THR A 56 2.15 -6.30 12.34
CA THR A 56 2.53 -6.70 13.69
C THR A 56 4.04 -6.98 13.79
N SER A 57 4.48 -7.47 14.90
CA SER A 57 5.84 -7.98 15.05
C SER A 57 5.88 -9.25 15.91
N ALA A 58 6.97 -9.99 15.80
CA ALA A 58 7.21 -11.19 16.59
C ALA A 58 7.24 -10.95 18.12
N TYR A 59 7.25 -9.69 18.54
CA TYR A 59 7.34 -9.28 19.94
C TYR A 59 6.08 -8.58 20.45
N THR A 60 5.09 -8.31 19.60
CA THR A 60 3.83 -7.69 20.02
C THR A 60 2.87 -8.74 20.59
N ASN A 61 2.01 -8.30 21.51
CA ASN A 61 1.09 -9.15 22.22
C ASN A 61 -0.36 -8.70 22.07
N ASP A 62 -1.26 -9.67 22.11
CA ASP A 62 -2.70 -9.53 22.16
C ASP A 62 -3.27 -10.28 23.37
N MET A 63 -4.54 -10.03 23.70
CA MET A 63 -5.29 -10.73 24.74
C MET A 63 -6.36 -11.62 24.10
N LYS A 64 -6.30 -12.92 24.35
CA LYS A 64 -7.29 -13.89 23.90
C LYS A 64 -7.77 -14.74 25.08
N ASP A 65 -9.06 -14.71 25.34
CA ASP A 65 -9.68 -15.47 26.44
C ASP A 65 -8.99 -15.25 27.80
N GLY A 66 -8.60 -13.98 28.07
CA GLY A 66 -7.89 -13.58 29.29
C GLY A 66 -6.41 -13.99 29.34
N LYS A 67 -5.88 -14.59 28.29
CA LYS A 67 -4.46 -14.99 28.19
C LYS A 67 -3.70 -14.04 27.24
N LYS A 68 -2.49 -13.70 27.65
CA LYS A 68 -1.54 -12.95 26.81
C LYS A 68 -0.90 -13.90 25.80
N LEU A 69 -1.08 -13.60 24.50
CA LEU A 69 -0.48 -14.34 23.38
C LEU A 69 0.33 -13.37 22.52
N LEU A 70 1.25 -13.91 21.73
CA LEU A 70 1.84 -13.11 20.65
C LEU A 70 0.76 -12.80 19.60
N THR A 71 0.79 -11.60 19.03
CA THR A 71 -0.22 -11.15 18.05
C THR A 71 -0.31 -12.10 16.86
N ILE A 72 0.84 -12.56 16.34
CA ILE A 72 0.91 -13.55 15.25
C ILE A 72 0.16 -14.86 15.62
N GLU A 73 0.22 -15.28 16.89
CA GLU A 73 -0.50 -16.47 17.36
C GLU A 73 -1.98 -16.21 17.57
N SER A 74 -2.32 -15.00 18.03
CA SER A 74 -3.72 -14.57 18.22
C SER A 74 -4.49 -14.52 16.90
N ASP A 75 -3.84 -14.12 15.81
CA ASP A 75 -4.47 -13.99 14.49
C ASP A 75 -4.75 -15.34 13.82
N LYS A 76 -4.08 -16.41 14.25
CA LYS A 76 -4.28 -17.74 13.65
C LYS A 76 -5.74 -18.18 13.71
N GLY A 77 -6.24 -18.62 12.55
CA GLY A 77 -7.63 -19.09 12.40
C GLY A 77 -8.68 -18.00 12.26
N THR A 78 -8.29 -16.72 12.24
CA THR A 78 -9.22 -15.60 12.04
C THR A 78 -9.49 -15.31 10.56
N GLY A 79 -8.62 -15.79 9.66
CA GLY A 79 -8.63 -15.42 8.25
C GLY A 79 -7.88 -14.11 7.95
N VAL A 80 -7.30 -13.47 8.98
CA VAL A 80 -6.44 -12.29 8.85
C VAL A 80 -4.99 -12.74 8.81
N SER A 81 -4.26 -12.33 7.79
CA SER A 81 -2.84 -12.66 7.63
C SER A 81 -1.97 -11.68 8.41
N SER A 82 -1.06 -12.23 9.24
CA SER A 82 -0.11 -11.44 10.03
C SER A 82 1.15 -11.14 9.24
N PHE A 83 1.62 -9.90 9.31
CA PHE A 83 2.83 -9.45 8.63
C PHE A 83 3.85 -8.90 9.64
N GLN A 84 5.07 -9.44 9.60
CA GLN A 84 6.18 -8.93 10.40
C GLN A 84 6.62 -7.57 9.86
N TYR A 85 6.52 -6.54 10.70
CA TYR A 85 7.06 -5.20 10.44
C TYR A 85 8.58 -5.24 10.30
N THR A 86 9.08 -4.57 9.28
CA THR A 86 10.52 -4.30 9.11
C THR A 86 10.75 -3.00 8.33
N GLU A 87 11.80 -2.28 8.67
CA GLU A 87 12.26 -1.06 8.02
C GLU A 87 13.77 -1.15 7.75
N PRO A 88 14.19 -1.83 6.66
CA PRO A 88 15.61 -2.12 6.42
C PRO A 88 16.43 -0.93 5.91
N TRP A 89 15.78 0.14 5.43
CA TRP A 89 16.40 1.26 4.71
C TRP A 89 17.10 2.28 5.60
N ASP A 90 16.65 2.38 6.84
CA ASP A 90 17.26 3.26 7.84
C ASP A 90 17.13 2.68 9.24
N ILE A 91 17.66 3.39 10.20
CA ILE A 91 17.44 3.17 11.62
C ILE A 91 17.25 4.51 12.32
N GLN A 92 16.24 4.58 13.18
CA GLN A 92 15.90 5.80 13.90
C GLN A 92 16.25 5.70 15.37
N PHE A 93 16.84 6.77 15.90
CA PHE A 93 17.18 6.90 17.31
C PHE A 93 16.62 8.22 17.87
N PRO A 94 16.05 8.21 19.10
CA PRO A 94 15.59 9.45 19.73
C PRO A 94 16.75 10.40 20.01
N ILE A 95 16.52 11.68 19.76
CA ILE A 95 17.42 12.77 20.12
C ILE A 95 16.65 13.82 20.92
N THR A 96 17.32 14.52 21.82
CA THR A 96 16.70 15.54 22.68
C THR A 96 16.66 16.92 22.04
N ASP A 97 17.51 17.17 21.05
CA ASP A 97 17.61 18.43 20.34
C ASP A 97 17.80 18.18 18.84
N LYS A 98 16.93 18.77 18.02
CA LYS A 98 17.02 18.70 16.55
C LYS A 98 18.33 19.26 15.97
N ASN A 99 19.00 20.14 16.72
CA ASN A 99 20.24 20.79 16.30
C ASN A 99 21.50 20.07 16.78
N ILE A 100 21.37 18.87 17.35
CA ILE A 100 22.52 18.10 17.83
C ILE A 100 23.57 17.95 16.71
N PRO A 101 24.85 18.26 16.93
CA PRO A 101 25.90 18.13 15.93
C PRO A 101 26.04 16.70 15.42
N TYR A 102 26.46 16.53 14.15
CA TYR A 102 26.69 15.23 13.54
C TYR A 102 27.59 14.33 14.39
N ASP A 103 28.77 14.84 14.78
CA ASP A 103 29.73 14.07 15.58
C ASP A 103 29.14 13.61 16.93
N SER A 104 28.29 14.44 17.53
CA SER A 104 27.59 14.07 18.76
C SER A 104 26.56 12.96 18.53
N VAL A 105 25.87 12.94 17.38
CA VAL A 105 24.96 11.84 17.01
C VAL A 105 25.73 10.53 16.84
N ILE A 106 26.81 10.54 16.11
CA ILE A 106 27.60 9.34 15.81
C ILE A 106 28.41 8.85 17.01
N ALA A 107 28.96 9.80 17.82
CA ALA A 107 29.77 9.50 18.99
C ALA A 107 28.95 9.11 20.23
N THR A 108 27.65 9.41 20.24
CA THR A 108 26.85 9.17 21.46
C THR A 108 26.80 7.68 21.79
N ASN A 109 27.05 7.37 23.04
CA ASN A 109 26.91 6.04 23.63
C ASN A 109 25.45 5.52 23.61
N ASN A 110 24.54 6.26 23.00
CA ASN A 110 23.12 5.97 22.88
C ASN A 110 22.79 4.97 21.75
N LEU A 111 23.74 4.73 20.82
CA LEU A 111 23.57 3.66 19.84
C LEU A 111 23.95 2.31 20.49
N PRO A 112 23.01 1.37 20.64
CA PRO A 112 23.33 0.05 21.16
C PRO A 112 24.45 -0.60 20.35
N GLU A 113 25.35 -1.36 21.00
CA GLU A 113 26.52 -1.96 20.34
C GLU A 113 26.17 -2.78 19.10
N LYS A 114 25.08 -3.55 19.17
CA LYS A 114 24.56 -4.33 18.04
C LYS A 114 24.22 -3.49 16.80
N HIS A 115 23.81 -2.24 16.99
CA HIS A 115 23.53 -1.31 15.88
C HIS A 115 24.80 -0.70 15.32
N ARG A 116 25.80 -0.40 16.17
CA ARG A 116 27.09 0.09 15.70
C ARG A 116 27.78 -0.89 14.78
N GLU A 117 27.76 -2.17 15.11
CA GLU A 117 28.42 -3.21 14.35
C GLU A 117 27.96 -3.18 12.89
N TYR A 118 26.65 -3.25 12.63
CA TYR A 118 26.18 -3.22 11.24
C TYR A 118 26.21 -1.84 10.61
N LEU A 119 26.12 -0.74 11.38
CA LEU A 119 26.24 0.60 10.81
C LEU A 119 27.63 0.87 10.24
N ASN A 120 28.68 0.33 10.86
CA ASN A 120 30.02 0.43 10.33
C ASN A 120 30.16 -0.19 8.93
N THR A 121 29.39 -1.22 8.62
CA THR A 121 29.38 -1.88 7.31
C THR A 121 28.32 -1.35 6.37
N SER A 122 27.18 -0.86 6.87
CA SER A 122 25.98 -0.62 6.10
C SER A 122 25.50 0.83 6.07
N ALA A 123 25.96 1.73 6.95
CA ALA A 123 25.59 3.14 6.81
C ALA A 123 26.02 3.69 5.45
N THR A 124 25.15 4.44 4.79
CA THR A 124 25.46 5.09 3.51
C THR A 124 26.16 6.42 3.75
N ASP A 125 27.04 6.80 2.84
CA ASP A 125 27.78 8.06 2.95
C ASP A 125 27.16 9.17 2.09
N ASP A 126 27.16 10.37 2.64
CA ASP A 126 26.87 11.60 1.91
C ASP A 126 28.05 12.01 1.00
N LYS A 127 27.91 13.12 0.30
CA LYS A 127 28.95 13.67 -0.58
C LYS A 127 30.27 14.07 0.14
N ASN A 128 30.25 14.22 1.46
CA ASN A 128 31.43 14.59 2.26
C ASN A 128 32.11 13.37 2.91
N GLY A 129 31.56 12.16 2.71
CA GLY A 129 32.03 10.93 3.32
C GLY A 129 31.56 10.75 4.77
N GLN A 130 30.51 11.46 5.17
CA GLN A 130 29.83 11.29 6.44
C GLN A 130 28.61 10.42 6.25
N TRP A 131 28.21 9.67 7.29
CA TRP A 131 26.99 8.87 7.22
C TRP A 131 25.78 9.76 6.90
N GLN A 132 24.92 9.32 6.03
CA GLN A 132 23.68 10.02 5.69
C GLN A 132 22.74 10.02 6.89
N THR A 133 22.55 11.19 7.47
CA THR A 133 21.66 11.37 8.63
C THR A 133 20.59 12.40 8.34
N ARG A 134 19.42 12.21 8.95
CA ARG A 134 18.28 13.15 8.90
C ARG A 134 17.76 13.41 10.28
N ARG A 135 17.28 14.63 10.51
CA ARG A 135 16.55 15.00 11.72
C ARG A 135 15.07 14.92 11.41
N LEU A 136 14.35 14.11 12.15
CA LEU A 136 12.93 13.87 11.97
C LEU A 136 12.16 14.38 13.17
N GLU A 137 11.06 15.06 12.93
CA GLU A 137 10.03 15.27 13.95
C GLU A 137 9.21 13.98 13.99
N THR A 138 9.12 13.38 15.18
CA THR A 138 8.52 12.06 15.33
C THR A 138 7.60 12.02 16.53
N PRO A 139 6.33 11.74 16.36
CA PRO A 139 5.42 11.63 17.48
C PRO A 139 5.53 10.30 18.26
N TRP A 140 6.25 9.32 17.73
CA TRP A 140 6.47 8.02 18.40
C TRP A 140 7.66 8.00 19.38
N PHE A 141 8.52 9.00 19.38
CA PHE A 141 9.53 9.18 20.41
C PHE A 141 9.11 10.26 21.41
N THR A 142 9.29 10.00 22.71
CA THR A 142 8.93 10.92 23.80
C THR A 142 9.58 12.29 23.67
N SER A 143 10.78 12.36 23.09
CA SER A 143 11.48 13.63 22.80
C SER A 143 10.86 14.45 21.68
N GLY A 144 9.97 13.86 20.86
CA GLY A 144 9.43 14.47 19.66
C GLY A 144 10.42 14.55 18.49
N TRP A 145 11.66 14.11 18.67
CA TRP A 145 12.72 14.17 17.67
C TRP A 145 13.50 12.87 17.57
N ALA A 146 13.91 12.55 16.33
CA ALA A 146 14.83 11.45 16.04
C ALA A 146 15.91 11.86 15.05
N VAL A 147 17.00 11.11 15.05
CA VAL A 147 17.91 11.01 13.92
C VAL A 147 17.68 9.70 13.21
N SER A 148 17.51 9.76 11.89
CA SER A 148 17.52 8.61 11.01
C SER A 148 18.91 8.49 10.39
N ILE A 149 19.47 7.28 10.36
CA ILE A 149 20.71 6.93 9.66
C ILE A 149 20.34 5.99 8.54
N THR A 150 20.59 6.43 7.30
CA THR A 150 20.27 5.63 6.10
C THR A 150 21.23 4.46 5.97
N THR A 151 20.71 3.29 5.65
CA THR A 151 21.50 2.06 5.53
C THR A 151 21.42 1.46 4.13
N ASN A 152 22.51 0.89 3.69
CA ASN A 152 22.59 -0.02 2.57
C ASN A 152 22.26 -1.42 3.09
N CYS A 153 21.11 -1.97 2.69
CA CYS A 153 20.66 -3.28 3.11
C CYS A 153 21.00 -4.40 2.13
N ASP A 154 21.98 -4.17 1.25
CA ASP A 154 22.45 -5.18 0.30
C ASP A 154 22.95 -6.44 1.04
N PRO A 155 22.40 -7.63 0.74
CA PRO A 155 22.75 -8.86 1.43
C PRO A 155 24.19 -9.32 1.23
N ASP A 156 24.89 -8.81 0.22
CA ASP A 156 26.24 -9.26 -0.15
C ASP A 156 27.35 -8.40 0.50
N ILE A 157 27.00 -7.31 1.22
CA ILE A 157 27.97 -6.53 1.99
C ILE A 157 28.70 -7.46 2.99
N LEU A 158 30.03 -7.37 2.97
CA LEU A 158 30.89 -8.21 3.81
C LEU A 158 30.82 -7.80 5.30
N GLY A 159 30.95 -8.80 6.18
CA GLY A 159 30.85 -8.62 7.63
C GLY A 159 29.39 -8.63 8.11
N PHE A 160 29.18 -8.36 9.40
CA PHE A 160 27.83 -8.23 9.94
C PHE A 160 27.21 -6.93 9.41
N ASN A 161 26.15 -7.05 8.63
CA ASN A 161 25.51 -5.97 7.88
C ASN A 161 24.03 -5.81 8.23
N ARG A 162 23.37 -4.77 7.66
CA ARG A 162 21.96 -4.48 7.92
C ARG A 162 21.04 -5.65 7.54
N TYR A 163 21.27 -6.31 6.40
CA TYR A 163 20.50 -7.49 6.01
C TYR A 163 20.58 -8.59 7.05
N GLN A 164 21.79 -8.93 7.52
CA GLN A 164 21.98 -9.99 8.51
C GLN A 164 21.34 -9.64 9.85
N PHE A 165 21.41 -8.36 10.25
CA PHE A 165 20.72 -7.88 11.45
C PHE A 165 19.21 -8.10 11.33
N ILE A 166 18.57 -7.60 10.26
CA ILE A 166 17.12 -7.76 10.03
C ILE A 166 16.73 -9.24 9.96
N LEU A 167 17.50 -10.04 9.23
CA LEU A 167 17.24 -11.47 9.12
C LEU A 167 17.25 -12.16 10.50
N LYS A 168 18.23 -11.84 11.33
CA LYS A 168 18.42 -12.45 12.66
C LYS A 168 17.39 -11.97 13.69
N ASP A 169 17.19 -10.66 13.76
CA ASP A 169 16.42 -10.03 14.86
C ASP A 169 14.92 -9.90 14.54
N GLU A 170 14.51 -9.88 13.27
CA GLU A 170 13.13 -9.63 12.87
C GLU A 170 12.52 -10.79 12.07
N ILE A 171 13.12 -11.17 10.93
CA ILE A 171 12.53 -12.11 9.98
C ILE A 171 12.55 -13.55 10.51
N THR A 172 13.71 -14.03 10.98
CA THR A 172 13.83 -15.43 11.45
C THR A 172 12.93 -15.73 12.66
N PRO A 173 12.81 -14.86 13.68
CA PRO A 173 11.84 -15.07 14.76
C PRO A 173 10.40 -15.13 14.27
N ALA A 174 10.00 -14.26 13.34
CA ALA A 174 8.66 -14.23 12.78
C ALA A 174 8.34 -15.49 11.96
N ILE A 175 9.30 -15.98 11.16
CA ILE A 175 9.16 -17.24 10.42
C ILE A 175 8.94 -18.42 11.38
N LYS A 176 9.67 -18.48 12.50
CA LYS A 176 9.50 -19.52 13.52
C LYS A 176 8.11 -19.51 14.17
N LEU A 177 7.49 -18.33 14.25
CA LEU A 177 6.10 -18.17 14.70
C LEU A 177 5.08 -18.43 13.59
N ASN A 178 5.54 -18.81 12.41
CA ASN A 178 4.72 -19.02 11.22
C ASN A 178 3.88 -17.79 10.83
N VAL A 179 4.53 -16.63 10.75
CA VAL A 179 3.95 -15.41 10.18
C VAL A 179 3.52 -15.64 8.73
N ASP A 180 2.50 -14.94 8.25
CA ASP A 180 1.98 -15.08 6.87
C ASP A 180 2.77 -14.26 5.86
N GLY A 181 3.48 -13.22 6.30
CA GLY A 181 4.27 -12.38 5.41
C GLY A 181 5.22 -11.42 6.11
N ILE A 182 5.98 -10.69 5.29
CA ILE A 182 6.84 -9.58 5.71
C ILE A 182 6.24 -8.28 5.23
N TYR A 183 6.27 -7.26 6.08
CA TYR A 183 5.83 -5.91 5.78
C TYR A 183 7.02 -4.96 5.80
N TYR A 184 7.24 -4.28 4.68
CA TYR A 184 8.26 -3.25 4.51
C TYR A 184 7.65 -1.88 4.71
N ASP A 185 8.09 -1.15 5.72
CA ASP A 185 7.61 0.20 5.98
C ASP A 185 8.44 1.28 5.26
N SER A 186 7.88 2.48 5.17
CA SER A 186 8.58 3.71 4.75
C SER A 186 9.14 3.70 3.33
N MET A 187 8.54 2.94 2.39
CA MET A 187 9.03 2.80 1.02
C MET A 187 8.78 4.04 0.13
N GLU A 188 8.03 5.03 0.57
CA GLU A 188 7.72 6.25 -0.21
C GLU A 188 8.59 7.45 0.16
N TRP A 189 9.50 7.32 1.11
CA TRP A 189 10.30 8.44 1.59
C TRP A 189 11.39 8.88 0.62
N ASN A 190 11.68 10.18 0.62
CA ASN A 190 12.60 10.81 -0.33
C ASN A 190 14.03 10.30 -0.29
N TRP A 191 14.51 9.76 0.85
CA TRP A 191 15.90 9.29 0.96
C TRP A 191 16.22 8.05 0.11
N HIS A 192 15.22 7.30 -0.34
CA HIS A 192 15.40 6.22 -1.31
C HIS A 192 15.97 6.74 -2.63
N HIS A 193 15.73 8.01 -2.94
CA HIS A 193 16.24 8.69 -4.14
C HIS A 193 17.56 9.40 -3.93
N ASP A 194 18.13 9.36 -2.71
CA ASP A 194 19.46 9.91 -2.44
C ASP A 194 20.57 9.00 -2.96
N LEU A 195 21.74 9.59 -3.11
CA LEU A 195 22.94 8.93 -3.60
C LEU A 195 23.87 8.54 -2.46
N ASN A 196 24.25 7.29 -2.43
CA ASN A 196 25.29 6.76 -1.55
C ASN A 196 26.66 6.90 -2.24
N TYR A 197 27.58 7.64 -1.63
CA TYR A 197 28.93 7.89 -2.13
C TYR A 197 30.00 6.97 -1.52
N ARG A 198 29.59 5.99 -0.73
CA ARG A 198 30.49 5.06 -0.06
C ARG A 198 31.09 4.06 -1.05
N ASN A 199 32.39 4.21 -1.34
CA ASN A 199 33.07 3.49 -2.42
C ASN A 199 33.11 1.98 -2.22
N ASP A 200 33.27 1.49 -0.99
CA ASP A 200 33.30 0.05 -0.69
C ASP A 200 31.95 -0.64 -0.91
N HIS A 201 30.84 0.13 -1.00
CA HIS A 201 29.53 -0.40 -1.38
C HIS A 201 29.37 -0.63 -2.89
N PHE A 202 30.15 0.05 -3.74
CA PHE A 202 29.96 0.01 -5.20
C PHE A 202 30.10 -1.39 -5.80
N ARG A 203 30.93 -2.24 -5.22
CA ARG A 203 31.17 -3.60 -5.70
C ARG A 203 30.02 -4.57 -5.46
N PHE A 204 29.03 -4.21 -4.63
CA PHE A 204 27.92 -5.08 -4.26
C PHE A 204 26.63 -4.78 -5.04
N THR A 205 26.53 -3.60 -5.66
CA THR A 205 25.33 -3.21 -6.40
C THR A 205 25.18 -3.99 -7.70
N ASP A 206 23.97 -4.47 -7.99
CA ASP A 206 23.61 -5.06 -9.29
C ASP A 206 23.19 -3.99 -10.32
N PHE A 207 23.08 -2.74 -9.90
CA PHE A 207 22.75 -1.60 -10.75
C PHE A 207 24.01 -0.87 -11.23
N PRO A 208 23.97 -0.28 -12.42
CA PRO A 208 25.05 0.57 -12.87
C PRO A 208 25.28 1.73 -11.90
N LEU A 209 26.55 2.11 -11.70
CA LEU A 209 26.87 3.33 -10.98
C LEU A 209 26.25 4.53 -11.70
N THR A 210 25.71 5.45 -10.93
CA THR A 210 25.30 6.76 -11.43
C THR A 210 26.41 7.79 -11.22
N PHE A 211 26.25 8.97 -11.80
CA PHE A 211 27.20 10.05 -11.64
C PHE A 211 26.49 11.30 -11.14
N SER A 212 26.91 11.80 -9.99
CA SER A 212 26.33 13.02 -9.43
C SER A 212 26.82 14.25 -10.18
N ASN A 213 25.94 14.92 -10.89
CA ASN A 213 26.24 16.19 -11.57
C ASN A 213 26.59 17.32 -10.58
N LYS A 214 26.15 17.22 -9.31
CA LYS A 214 26.37 18.25 -8.29
C LYS A 214 27.80 18.22 -7.74
N VAL A 215 28.42 17.04 -7.67
CA VAL A 215 29.74 16.85 -7.03
C VAL A 215 30.78 16.18 -7.93
N GLY A 216 30.40 15.78 -9.15
CA GLY A 216 31.33 15.20 -10.12
C GLY A 216 31.90 13.84 -9.68
N ARG A 217 31.15 13.02 -8.94
CA ARG A 217 31.61 11.75 -8.39
C ARG A 217 30.64 10.60 -8.71
N PRO A 218 31.14 9.37 -8.89
CA PRO A 218 30.30 8.20 -8.97
C PRO A 218 29.58 7.96 -7.64
N ALA A 219 28.39 7.38 -7.74
CA ALA A 219 27.56 7.02 -6.60
C ALA A 219 26.61 5.89 -6.99
N ILE A 220 25.93 5.31 -6.01
CA ILE A 220 24.81 4.39 -6.22
C ILE A 220 23.54 4.98 -5.64
N TRP A 221 22.39 4.65 -6.23
CA TRP A 221 21.09 4.97 -5.67
C TRP A 221 20.83 4.13 -4.42
N ASN A 222 20.34 4.73 -3.34
CA ASN A 222 20.00 3.99 -2.13
C ASN A 222 19.01 2.84 -2.42
N PHE A 223 18.01 3.08 -3.26
CA PHE A 223 17.01 2.06 -3.61
C PHE A 223 17.62 0.80 -4.29
N ALA A 224 18.84 0.86 -4.81
CA ALA A 224 19.47 -0.30 -5.43
C ALA A 224 19.64 -1.46 -4.45
N SER A 225 20.04 -1.15 -3.20
CA SER A 225 20.15 -2.14 -2.14
C SER A 225 18.78 -2.64 -1.64
N GLU A 226 17.79 -1.74 -1.62
CA GLU A 226 16.42 -2.06 -1.22
C GLU A 226 15.80 -3.08 -2.16
N PHE A 227 15.95 -2.86 -3.47
CA PHE A 227 15.48 -3.80 -4.48
C PHE A 227 16.07 -5.20 -4.30
N LYS A 228 17.38 -5.29 -4.06
CA LYS A 228 18.09 -6.55 -3.85
C LYS A 228 17.68 -7.25 -2.56
N PHE A 229 17.50 -6.46 -1.49
CA PHE A 229 16.96 -6.93 -0.22
C PHE A 229 15.55 -7.52 -0.40
N MET A 230 14.62 -6.75 -0.97
CA MET A 230 13.25 -7.18 -1.19
C MET A 230 13.16 -8.42 -2.07
N LYS A 231 13.98 -8.48 -3.13
CA LYS A 231 14.03 -9.66 -3.99
C LYS A 231 14.45 -10.89 -3.20
N LYS A 232 15.53 -10.81 -2.42
CA LYS A 232 16.06 -11.95 -1.67
C LYS A 232 15.10 -12.42 -0.58
N VAL A 233 14.57 -11.49 0.20
CA VAL A 233 13.59 -11.81 1.26
C VAL A 233 12.27 -12.27 0.65
N GLY A 234 11.81 -11.63 -0.42
CA GLY A 234 10.60 -12.02 -1.13
C GLY A 234 10.68 -13.44 -1.72
N ASP A 235 11.79 -13.80 -2.36
CA ASP A 235 12.01 -15.16 -2.88
C ASP A 235 11.97 -16.19 -1.75
N GLU A 236 12.55 -15.89 -0.59
CA GLU A 236 12.49 -16.75 0.59
C GLU A 236 11.06 -16.90 1.12
N MET A 237 10.33 -15.79 1.25
CA MET A 237 8.93 -15.82 1.68
C MET A 237 8.07 -16.65 0.71
N HIS A 238 8.21 -16.42 -0.59
CA HIS A 238 7.46 -17.16 -1.62
C HIS A 238 7.79 -18.66 -1.62
N SER A 239 9.04 -19.05 -1.35
CA SER A 239 9.42 -20.46 -1.24
C SER A 239 8.69 -21.21 -0.13
N GLN A 240 8.21 -20.48 0.87
CA GLN A 240 7.43 -20.98 2.02
C GLN A 240 5.92 -20.70 1.87
N GLY A 241 5.46 -20.22 0.71
CA GLY A 241 4.06 -19.84 0.48
C GLY A 241 3.61 -18.60 1.24
N LYS A 242 4.55 -17.77 1.68
CA LYS A 242 4.30 -16.52 2.42
C LYS A 242 4.32 -15.32 1.48
N LEU A 243 3.90 -14.14 1.97
CA LEU A 243 3.68 -12.93 1.21
C LEU A 243 4.68 -11.82 1.56
N ALA A 244 4.80 -10.84 0.67
CA ALA A 244 5.51 -9.59 0.88
C ALA A 244 4.58 -8.41 0.68
N MET A 245 4.49 -7.52 1.68
CA MET A 245 3.74 -6.28 1.68
C MET A 245 4.69 -5.09 1.79
N GLY A 246 4.41 -3.99 1.11
CA GLY A 246 5.17 -2.75 1.27
C GLY A 246 4.26 -1.56 1.53
N ASN A 247 4.61 -0.71 2.50
CA ASN A 247 3.95 0.56 2.72
C ASN A 247 4.57 1.62 1.83
N GLY A 248 3.78 2.03 0.86
CA GLY A 248 4.29 2.77 -0.26
C GLY A 248 4.99 1.85 -1.27
N HIS A 249 4.91 2.20 -2.50
CA HIS A 249 5.66 1.58 -3.58
C HIS A 249 6.34 2.67 -4.38
N GLY A 250 6.22 3.90 -3.87
CA GLY A 250 6.85 5.10 -4.37
C GLY A 250 6.65 5.29 -5.86
N TRP A 251 7.58 5.97 -6.41
CA TRP A 251 7.72 6.18 -7.85
C TRP A 251 8.58 5.09 -8.52
N ASN A 252 8.93 4.04 -7.76
CA ASN A 252 9.84 3.00 -8.22
C ASN A 252 9.10 1.71 -8.63
N PRO A 253 8.85 1.50 -9.93
CA PRO A 253 8.14 0.31 -10.40
C PRO A 253 8.90 -1.00 -10.17
N PHE A 254 10.22 -0.96 -9.92
CA PHE A 254 11.01 -2.16 -9.62
C PHE A 254 10.63 -2.79 -8.28
N ALA A 255 10.26 -1.97 -7.29
CA ALA A 255 9.76 -2.46 -6.01
C ALA A 255 8.46 -3.26 -6.19
N ALA A 256 7.58 -2.81 -7.07
CA ALA A 256 6.28 -3.43 -7.33
C ALA A 256 6.37 -4.91 -7.74
N ALA A 257 7.44 -5.29 -8.43
CA ALA A 257 7.66 -6.68 -8.86
C ALA A 257 7.85 -7.64 -7.68
N ASN A 258 8.41 -7.16 -6.58
CA ASN A 258 8.77 -7.97 -5.40
C ASN A 258 7.67 -7.96 -4.31
N LEU A 259 6.60 -7.21 -4.49
CA LEU A 259 5.50 -7.11 -3.53
C LEU A 259 4.26 -7.87 -4.01
N ASP A 260 3.53 -8.46 -3.08
CA ASP A 260 2.26 -9.16 -3.33
C ASP A 260 1.06 -8.26 -3.05
N LEU A 261 1.22 -7.30 -2.16
CA LEU A 261 0.23 -6.26 -1.86
C LEU A 261 0.92 -4.96 -1.44
N PHE A 262 0.19 -3.87 -1.61
CA PHE A 262 0.70 -2.53 -1.40
C PHE A 262 -0.10 -1.82 -0.32
N GLY A 263 0.61 -1.27 0.66
CA GLY A 263 0.11 -0.24 1.56
C GLY A 263 0.26 1.13 0.93
N ALA A 264 -0.57 2.06 1.30
CA ALA A 264 -0.40 3.48 1.00
C ALA A 264 -1.06 4.31 2.09
N GLU A 265 -0.42 5.40 2.46
CA GLU A 265 -0.96 6.34 3.44
C GLU A 265 -1.51 7.59 2.76
N LEU A 266 -2.59 8.11 3.29
CA LEU A 266 -3.25 9.31 2.81
C LEU A 266 -3.47 10.31 3.94
N SER A 267 -3.34 11.59 3.64
CA SER A 267 -3.86 12.66 4.47
C SER A 267 -5.18 13.17 3.90
N TRP A 268 -6.23 13.33 4.73
CA TRP A 268 -7.50 13.90 4.30
C TRP A 268 -7.36 15.32 3.75
N TYR A 269 -6.38 16.06 4.26
CA TYR A 269 -6.11 17.44 3.85
C TYR A 269 -5.28 17.54 2.57
N SER A 270 -4.51 16.50 2.22
CA SER A 270 -3.70 16.46 1.02
C SER A 270 -4.50 16.01 -0.19
N LYS A 271 -4.84 16.95 -1.08
CA LYS A 271 -5.57 16.61 -2.32
C LYS A 271 -4.71 15.83 -3.31
N GLY A 272 -3.40 15.93 -3.25
CA GLY A 272 -2.48 15.27 -4.17
C GLY A 272 -2.38 13.75 -3.95
N ASP A 273 -2.45 13.28 -2.71
CA ASP A 273 -2.22 11.87 -2.34
C ASP A 273 -3.28 10.93 -2.93
N HIS A 274 -4.47 11.44 -3.17
CA HIS A 274 -5.60 10.67 -3.66
C HIS A 274 -6.30 11.34 -4.83
N ASP A 275 -5.60 12.14 -5.61
CA ASP A 275 -6.13 12.63 -6.88
C ASP A 275 -6.23 11.48 -7.90
N THR A 276 -6.95 11.75 -8.99
CA THR A 276 -7.19 10.74 -10.02
C THR A 276 -5.89 10.20 -10.62
N LYS A 277 -4.87 11.06 -10.81
CA LYS A 277 -3.59 10.67 -11.42
C LYS A 277 -2.77 9.77 -10.49
N ALA A 278 -2.72 10.10 -9.20
CA ALA A 278 -2.03 9.29 -8.20
C ALA A 278 -2.67 7.88 -8.08
N LEU A 279 -4.00 7.82 -8.03
CA LEU A 279 -4.71 6.54 -7.97
C LEU A 279 -4.55 5.72 -9.27
N ASP A 280 -4.55 6.37 -10.44
CA ASP A 280 -4.28 5.74 -11.73
C ASP A 280 -2.90 5.11 -11.78
N PHE A 281 -1.88 5.85 -11.34
CA PHE A 281 -0.53 5.36 -11.28
C PHE A 281 -0.41 4.14 -10.35
N LYS A 282 -0.97 4.25 -9.14
CA LYS A 282 -0.98 3.13 -8.18
C LYS A 282 -1.66 1.89 -8.77
N ARG A 283 -2.80 2.04 -9.47
CA ARG A 283 -3.47 0.91 -10.14
C ARG A 283 -2.64 0.33 -11.28
N ALA A 284 -1.98 1.19 -12.06
CA ALA A 284 -1.16 0.75 -13.17
C ALA A 284 0.05 -0.09 -12.73
N ILE A 285 0.75 0.30 -11.66
CA ILE A 285 1.92 -0.46 -11.18
C ILE A 285 1.57 -1.71 -10.38
N SER A 286 0.39 -1.77 -9.77
CA SER A 286 -0.06 -2.93 -9.00
C SER A 286 -0.81 -3.97 -9.84
N PHE A 287 -1.38 -3.57 -10.98
CA PHE A 287 -2.27 -4.39 -11.80
C PHE A 287 -3.42 -4.98 -10.98
N GLN A 288 -3.42 -6.28 -10.70
CA GLN A 288 -4.45 -6.97 -9.91
C GLN A 288 -4.06 -7.23 -8.46
N LYS A 289 -2.82 -6.89 -8.08
CA LYS A 289 -2.40 -7.02 -6.68
C LYS A 289 -3.21 -6.05 -5.81
N PRO A 290 -3.58 -6.44 -4.59
CA PRO A 290 -4.34 -5.56 -3.69
C PRO A 290 -3.57 -4.29 -3.36
N ILE A 291 -4.31 -3.19 -3.24
CA ILE A 291 -3.82 -1.97 -2.61
C ILE A 291 -4.73 -1.64 -1.44
N VAL A 292 -4.12 -1.43 -0.28
CA VAL A 292 -4.78 -1.10 0.97
C VAL A 292 -4.32 0.29 1.42
N PHE A 293 -5.28 1.14 1.76
CA PHE A 293 -5.00 2.53 2.14
C PHE A 293 -5.25 2.73 3.62
N LEU A 294 -4.35 3.46 4.27
CA LEU A 294 -4.60 4.03 5.58
C LEU A 294 -4.86 5.53 5.46
N LEU A 295 -5.96 5.99 6.01
CA LEU A 295 -6.13 7.41 6.26
C LEU A 295 -5.38 7.74 7.56
N ASN A 296 -4.30 8.52 7.43
CA ASN A 296 -3.32 8.75 8.47
C ASN A 296 -3.39 10.14 9.10
N GLU A 297 -4.20 11.04 8.55
CA GLU A 297 -4.43 12.38 9.09
C GLU A 297 -5.84 12.87 8.75
N GLY A 298 -6.37 13.73 9.60
CA GLY A 298 -7.63 14.42 9.32
C GLY A 298 -8.88 13.69 9.77
N LEU A 299 -8.78 12.61 10.54
CA LEU A 299 -9.93 11.88 11.11
C LEU A 299 -10.69 12.69 12.18
N ASN A 300 -10.19 13.85 12.57
CA ASN A 300 -10.90 14.82 13.42
C ASN A 300 -11.70 15.87 12.63
N ASP A 301 -11.66 15.81 11.28
CA ASP A 301 -12.51 16.65 10.44
C ASP A 301 -13.99 16.35 10.68
N LYS A 302 -14.82 17.38 10.58
CA LYS A 302 -16.27 17.29 10.75
C LYS A 302 -16.92 16.26 9.82
N ALA A 303 -16.31 16.00 8.66
CA ALA A 303 -16.77 14.98 7.74
C ALA A 303 -16.74 13.55 8.35
N PHE A 304 -15.89 13.31 9.37
CA PHE A 304 -15.80 12.01 10.07
C PHE A 304 -16.40 12.05 11.49
N THR A 305 -16.55 13.24 12.09
CA THR A 305 -17.02 13.38 13.47
C THR A 305 -18.50 13.74 13.60
N ASP A 306 -19.04 14.40 12.60
CA ASP A 306 -20.43 14.91 12.61
C ASP A 306 -21.34 14.07 11.70
N ALA A 307 -22.47 13.62 12.26
CA ALA A 307 -23.46 12.87 11.46
C ALA A 307 -24.00 13.73 10.29
N PRO A 308 -24.20 13.15 9.10
CA PRO A 308 -24.21 11.73 8.73
C PRO A 308 -22.85 11.14 8.34
N TYR A 309 -21.74 11.73 8.76
CA TYR A 309 -20.36 11.25 8.54
C TYR A 309 -19.96 11.12 7.06
N PRO A 310 -20.12 12.16 6.23
CA PRO A 310 -19.93 12.07 4.77
C PRO A 310 -18.48 11.73 4.37
N GLY A 311 -17.50 11.97 5.24
CA GLY A 311 -16.10 11.64 4.99
C GLY A 311 -15.87 10.16 4.73
N TYR A 312 -16.51 9.28 5.52
CA TYR A 312 -16.43 7.83 5.28
C TYR A 312 -16.93 7.47 3.89
N GLU A 313 -18.11 7.95 3.51
CA GLU A 313 -18.71 7.61 2.22
C GLU A 313 -17.87 8.12 1.05
N ILE A 314 -17.39 9.37 1.11
CA ILE A 314 -16.53 9.97 0.10
C ILE A 314 -15.23 9.17 -0.05
N TYR A 315 -14.59 8.81 1.06
CA TYR A 315 -13.34 8.05 1.09
C TYR A 315 -13.54 6.65 0.50
N PHE A 316 -14.54 5.91 0.99
CA PHE A 316 -14.82 4.55 0.53
C PHE A 316 -15.18 4.50 -0.96
N GLU A 317 -16.07 5.35 -1.43
CA GLU A 317 -16.49 5.36 -2.83
C GLU A 317 -15.37 5.77 -3.79
N LYS A 318 -14.48 6.66 -3.34
CA LYS A 318 -13.33 7.06 -4.14
C LYS A 318 -12.37 5.89 -4.38
N LEU A 319 -12.02 5.15 -3.32
CA LEU A 319 -11.13 4.01 -3.41
C LEU A 319 -11.79 2.80 -4.08
N MET A 320 -13.08 2.58 -3.81
CA MET A 320 -13.88 1.53 -4.45
C MET A 320 -13.89 1.66 -5.97
N ALA A 321 -13.85 2.88 -6.52
CA ALA A 321 -13.78 3.09 -7.96
C ALA A 321 -12.61 2.37 -8.63
N TYR A 322 -11.53 2.16 -7.90
CA TYR A 322 -10.32 1.49 -8.34
C TYR A 322 -10.17 0.04 -7.80
N GLY A 323 -11.12 -0.41 -7.00
CA GLY A 323 -11.00 -1.70 -6.29
C GLY A 323 -9.92 -1.69 -5.21
N PHE A 324 -9.68 -0.53 -4.59
CA PHE A 324 -8.76 -0.37 -3.46
C PHE A 324 -9.50 -0.50 -2.13
N PHE A 325 -8.79 -0.98 -1.11
CA PHE A 325 -9.36 -1.20 0.22
C PHE A 325 -9.07 -0.01 1.14
N PRO A 326 -10.11 0.72 1.59
CA PRO A 326 -9.94 1.80 2.56
C PRO A 326 -9.78 1.25 3.97
N SER A 327 -8.82 1.79 4.72
CA SER A 327 -8.68 1.60 6.15
C SER A 327 -8.23 2.90 6.82
N PHE A 328 -7.98 2.86 8.12
CA PHE A 328 -7.64 4.02 8.93
C PHE A 328 -6.49 3.68 9.86
N PHE A 329 -5.61 4.65 10.11
CA PHE A 329 -4.54 4.50 11.08
C PHE A 329 -4.75 5.42 12.28
N SER A 330 -4.53 6.73 12.12
CA SER A 330 -4.61 7.67 13.24
C SER A 330 -5.22 9.01 12.83
N THR A 331 -5.43 9.89 13.81
CA THR A 331 -5.93 11.25 13.56
C THR A 331 -4.81 12.24 13.20
N ASN A 332 -3.57 11.89 13.51
CA ASN A 332 -2.41 12.78 13.44
C ASN A 332 -1.12 12.06 13.05
N ALA A 333 -1.22 11.07 12.19
CA ALA A 333 -0.11 10.24 11.69
C ALA A 333 0.51 9.24 12.67
N SER A 334 0.12 9.19 13.97
CA SER A 334 0.75 8.22 14.88
C SER A 334 0.12 8.02 16.26
N SER A 335 -0.36 9.08 16.92
CA SER A 335 -0.60 8.98 18.36
C SER A 335 -2.02 8.58 18.75
N ASP A 336 -3.02 8.88 17.95
CA ASP A 336 -4.43 8.57 18.26
C ASP A 336 -4.98 7.50 17.30
N PRO A 337 -4.67 6.21 17.51
CA PRO A 337 -5.09 5.16 16.61
C PRO A 337 -6.60 5.07 16.47
N TYR A 338 -7.11 5.11 15.24
CA TYR A 338 -8.53 4.99 14.93
C TYR A 338 -9.17 3.76 15.59
N TRP A 339 -8.49 2.62 15.51
CA TRP A 339 -9.01 1.33 15.99
C TRP A 339 -9.06 1.18 17.50
N LYS A 340 -8.52 2.15 18.26
CA LYS A 340 -8.65 2.25 19.72
C LYS A 340 -9.74 3.23 20.17
N ASP A 341 -10.27 4.04 19.25
CA ASP A 341 -11.36 4.99 19.52
C ASP A 341 -12.70 4.32 19.21
N GLU A 342 -13.36 3.78 20.23
CA GLU A 342 -14.63 3.07 20.10
C GLU A 342 -15.69 3.90 19.36
N LYS A 343 -15.77 5.21 19.61
CA LYS A 343 -16.75 6.08 18.98
C LYS A 343 -16.49 6.21 17.47
N LYS A 344 -15.25 6.40 17.05
CA LYS A 344 -14.88 6.47 15.62
C LYS A 344 -15.13 5.13 14.94
N VAL A 345 -14.75 4.04 15.59
CA VAL A 345 -14.96 2.67 15.10
C VAL A 345 -16.44 2.41 14.86
N GLU A 346 -17.30 2.74 15.82
CA GLU A 346 -18.76 2.55 15.68
C GLU A 346 -19.39 3.48 14.63
N ASN A 347 -18.95 4.73 14.52
CA ASN A 347 -19.38 5.64 13.46
C ASN A 347 -19.01 5.10 12.06
N GLY A 348 -17.86 4.50 11.91
CA GLY A 348 -17.36 3.94 10.65
C GLY A 348 -17.98 2.59 10.29
N ARG A 349 -18.34 1.74 11.27
CA ARG A 349 -18.82 0.36 11.08
C ARG A 349 -19.86 0.18 9.96
N PRO A 350 -20.94 1.01 9.87
CA PRO A 350 -21.93 0.85 8.79
C PRO A 350 -21.34 0.99 7.39
N PHE A 351 -20.33 1.83 7.22
CA PHE A 351 -19.67 2.04 5.93
C PHE A 351 -18.78 0.84 5.55
N PHE A 352 -18.06 0.26 6.50
CA PHE A 352 -17.32 -0.98 6.28
C PHE A 352 -18.28 -2.11 5.86
N LYS A 353 -19.35 -2.31 6.59
CA LYS A 353 -20.37 -3.34 6.26
C LYS A 353 -21.01 -3.13 4.89
N LYS A 354 -21.20 -1.89 4.46
CA LYS A 354 -21.79 -1.54 3.16
C LYS A 354 -20.80 -1.75 2.01
N TYR A 355 -19.59 -1.21 2.13
CA TYR A 355 -18.68 -1.07 0.98
C TYR A 355 -17.66 -2.19 0.84
N ILE A 356 -17.14 -2.75 1.94
CA ILE A 356 -16.08 -3.77 1.85
C ILE A 356 -16.52 -5.03 1.10
N PRO A 357 -17.72 -5.59 1.27
CA PRO A 357 -18.18 -6.73 0.48
C PRO A 357 -18.22 -6.45 -1.03
N ILE A 358 -18.59 -5.22 -1.42
CA ILE A 358 -18.61 -4.80 -2.83
C ILE A 358 -17.17 -4.72 -3.35
N ILE A 359 -16.27 -4.07 -2.62
CA ILE A 359 -14.86 -3.96 -3.00
C ILE A 359 -14.22 -5.35 -3.12
N LYS A 360 -14.45 -6.25 -2.17
CA LYS A 360 -13.98 -7.65 -2.25
C LYS A 360 -14.46 -8.35 -3.52
N SER A 361 -15.71 -8.13 -3.91
CA SER A 361 -16.29 -8.76 -5.10
C SER A 361 -15.63 -8.28 -6.39
N ILE A 362 -15.40 -6.97 -6.54
CA ILE A 362 -14.74 -6.41 -7.73
C ILE A 362 -13.24 -6.73 -7.75
N ALA A 363 -12.55 -6.66 -6.61
CA ALA A 363 -11.13 -6.99 -6.50
C ALA A 363 -10.86 -8.47 -6.83
N ALA A 364 -11.71 -9.37 -6.35
CA ALA A 364 -11.63 -10.80 -6.68
C ALA A 364 -11.85 -11.08 -8.18
N ALA A 365 -12.67 -10.27 -8.88
CA ALA A 365 -12.83 -10.34 -10.32
C ALA A 365 -11.59 -9.83 -11.07
N GLY A 366 -10.78 -8.96 -10.46
CA GLY A 366 -9.53 -8.46 -11.00
C GLY A 366 -9.70 -7.34 -12.01
N TRP A 367 -9.00 -6.25 -11.74
CA TRP A 367 -8.99 -5.07 -12.60
C TRP A 367 -8.41 -5.38 -14.00
N GLN A 368 -9.00 -4.75 -15.01
CA GLN A 368 -8.58 -4.89 -16.41
C GLN A 368 -8.28 -3.51 -16.99
N PRO A 369 -7.08 -3.27 -17.57
CA PRO A 369 -6.71 -1.95 -18.07
C PRO A 369 -7.61 -1.46 -19.20
N VAL A 370 -7.95 -2.32 -20.15
CA VAL A 370 -8.86 -2.00 -21.25
C VAL A 370 -10.29 -2.25 -20.79
N THR A 371 -11.12 -1.20 -20.79
CA THR A 371 -12.49 -1.31 -20.26
C THR A 371 -13.50 -1.91 -21.21
N TYR A 372 -13.31 -1.77 -22.53
CA TYR A 372 -14.31 -2.06 -23.56
C TYR A 372 -15.67 -1.42 -23.26
N ALA A 373 -15.63 -0.29 -22.56
CA ALA A 373 -16.79 0.52 -22.20
C ALA A 373 -16.41 1.99 -22.28
N THR A 374 -17.27 2.82 -22.85
CA THR A 374 -17.06 4.26 -23.00
C THR A 374 -18.23 5.03 -22.40
N THR A 375 -18.00 6.26 -22.01
CA THR A 375 -19.02 7.18 -21.50
C THR A 375 -19.14 8.39 -22.42
N ASN A 376 -20.32 9.00 -22.46
CA ASN A 376 -20.58 10.26 -23.16
C ASN A 376 -20.33 11.51 -22.32
N VAL A 377 -19.84 11.36 -21.09
CA VAL A 377 -19.54 12.46 -20.15
C VAL A 377 -18.09 12.42 -19.74
N GLU A 378 -17.33 13.45 -20.03
CA GLU A 378 -15.88 13.51 -19.79
C GLU A 378 -15.51 13.38 -18.30
N ALA A 379 -16.29 13.99 -17.40
CA ALA A 379 -16.07 13.92 -15.97
C ALA A 379 -16.34 12.53 -15.36
N VAL A 380 -17.01 11.63 -16.13
CA VAL A 380 -17.35 10.28 -15.68
C VAL A 380 -16.29 9.29 -16.12
N ARG A 381 -15.71 8.59 -15.17
CA ARG A 381 -14.72 7.55 -15.37
C ARG A 381 -15.33 6.16 -15.28
N VAL A 382 -14.86 5.24 -16.11
CA VAL A 382 -15.25 3.83 -16.12
C VAL A 382 -14.02 2.96 -15.91
N GLU A 383 -14.09 2.02 -14.95
CA GLU A 383 -13.11 0.96 -14.77
C GLU A 383 -13.80 -0.41 -14.90
N ARG A 384 -13.05 -1.42 -15.36
CA ARG A 384 -13.54 -2.77 -15.58
C ARG A 384 -12.84 -3.77 -14.66
N PHE A 385 -13.65 -4.69 -14.11
CA PHE A 385 -13.17 -5.84 -13.34
C PHE A 385 -13.80 -7.10 -13.89
N ALA A 386 -13.01 -8.10 -14.29
CA ALA A 386 -13.53 -9.27 -14.98
C ALA A 386 -12.68 -10.52 -14.75
N LYS A 387 -13.36 -11.64 -14.42
CA LYS A 387 -12.77 -12.98 -14.34
C LYS A 387 -13.84 -14.04 -14.56
N GLY A 388 -13.68 -14.85 -15.61
CA GLY A 388 -14.70 -15.83 -15.99
C GLY A 388 -16.03 -15.14 -16.29
N ASP A 389 -17.10 -15.60 -15.65
CA ASP A 389 -18.45 -15.04 -15.85
C ASP A 389 -18.72 -13.78 -15.02
N LYS A 390 -17.80 -13.38 -14.14
CA LYS A 390 -17.93 -12.17 -13.33
C LYS A 390 -17.48 -10.96 -14.15
N LEU A 391 -18.35 -9.99 -14.33
CA LEU A 391 -18.06 -8.73 -15.01
C LEU A 391 -18.68 -7.59 -14.22
N PHE A 392 -17.80 -6.65 -13.80
CA PHE A 392 -18.21 -5.44 -13.09
C PHE A 392 -17.62 -4.21 -13.77
N PHE A 393 -18.36 -3.11 -13.66
CA PHE A 393 -17.87 -1.77 -13.97
C PHE A 393 -18.03 -0.89 -12.76
N THR A 394 -16.97 -0.17 -12.38
CA THR A 394 -17.11 0.97 -11.48
C THR A 394 -17.22 2.23 -12.34
N ILE A 395 -18.16 3.09 -11.99
CA ILE A 395 -18.48 4.30 -12.73
C ILE A 395 -18.48 5.45 -11.76
N ARG A 396 -17.46 6.32 -11.87
CA ARG A 396 -17.25 7.43 -10.93
C ARG A 396 -17.41 8.76 -11.62
N ASN A 397 -18.22 9.63 -11.04
CA ASN A 397 -18.30 11.03 -11.42
C ASN A 397 -17.22 11.83 -10.66
N ASN A 398 -16.17 12.26 -11.36
CA ASN A 398 -15.11 13.11 -10.79
C ASN A 398 -15.43 14.61 -10.90
N GLY A 399 -16.56 14.97 -11.50
CA GLY A 399 -17.02 16.36 -11.65
C GLY A 399 -17.64 16.90 -10.37
N THR A 400 -17.99 18.19 -10.43
CA THR A 400 -18.65 18.95 -9.36
C THR A 400 -20.16 19.06 -9.53
N SER A 401 -20.69 18.57 -10.66
CA SER A 401 -22.12 18.51 -10.98
C SER A 401 -22.63 17.07 -11.04
N ASN A 402 -23.91 16.90 -10.81
CA ASN A 402 -24.57 15.60 -10.99
C ASN A 402 -24.73 15.31 -12.49
N GLU A 403 -24.43 14.07 -12.90
CA GLU A 403 -24.41 13.71 -14.31
C GLU A 403 -25.41 12.59 -14.65
N ARG A 404 -26.07 12.77 -15.79
CA ARG A 404 -26.75 11.68 -16.48
C ARG A 404 -25.85 11.16 -17.57
N CYS A 405 -25.35 9.95 -17.40
CA CYS A 405 -24.42 9.35 -18.35
C CYS A 405 -24.97 8.09 -18.99
N VAL A 406 -24.46 7.83 -20.19
CA VAL A 406 -24.71 6.61 -20.94
C VAL A 406 -23.38 5.90 -21.11
N ILE A 407 -23.29 4.67 -20.57
CA ILE A 407 -22.13 3.81 -20.77
C ILE A 407 -22.44 2.89 -21.94
N THR A 408 -21.62 2.97 -22.97
CA THR A 408 -21.71 2.12 -24.19
C THR A 408 -20.71 0.97 -24.06
N LEU A 409 -21.18 -0.27 -24.15
CA LEU A 409 -20.40 -1.48 -24.01
C LEU A 409 -20.05 -2.06 -25.38
N ASP A 410 -18.80 -2.44 -25.59
CA ASP A 410 -18.39 -3.31 -26.68
C ASP A 410 -18.72 -4.77 -26.31
N GLN A 411 -19.92 -5.20 -26.70
CA GLN A 411 -20.44 -6.52 -26.33
C GLN A 411 -19.56 -7.66 -26.86
N GLN A 412 -19.01 -7.51 -28.07
CA GLN A 412 -18.16 -8.54 -28.67
C GLN A 412 -16.87 -8.73 -27.86
N SER A 413 -16.16 -7.64 -27.58
CA SER A 413 -14.92 -7.69 -26.80
C SER A 413 -15.14 -8.11 -25.35
N LEU A 414 -16.32 -7.85 -24.77
CA LEU A 414 -16.73 -8.28 -23.44
C LEU A 414 -17.29 -9.71 -23.36
N GLY A 415 -17.45 -10.38 -24.51
CA GLY A 415 -18.06 -11.71 -24.58
C GLY A 415 -19.53 -11.73 -24.12
N LEU A 416 -20.26 -10.62 -24.30
CA LEU A 416 -21.68 -10.50 -24.00
C LEU A 416 -22.50 -10.91 -25.23
N THR A 417 -22.86 -12.18 -25.30
CA THR A 417 -23.70 -12.72 -26.38
C THR A 417 -25.14 -12.79 -25.91
N GLY A 418 -26.04 -12.06 -26.59
CA GLY A 418 -27.47 -12.09 -26.28
C GLY A 418 -27.92 -11.01 -25.28
N LYS A 419 -29.01 -11.28 -24.57
CA LYS A 419 -29.57 -10.36 -23.56
C LYS A 419 -28.81 -10.53 -22.26
N PHE A 420 -28.47 -9.41 -21.63
CA PHE A 420 -27.88 -9.38 -20.30
C PHE A 420 -28.65 -8.40 -19.40
N SER A 421 -28.52 -8.56 -18.10
CA SER A 421 -29.06 -7.64 -17.10
C SER A 421 -27.93 -6.97 -16.33
N ALA A 422 -28.23 -5.82 -15.73
CA ALA A 422 -27.28 -5.06 -14.94
C ALA A 422 -27.90 -4.62 -13.61
N ASN A 423 -27.15 -4.73 -12.53
CA ASN A 423 -27.55 -4.28 -11.19
C ASN A 423 -26.50 -3.34 -10.61
N GLU A 424 -26.93 -2.23 -10.04
CA GLU A 424 -26.08 -1.31 -9.30
C GLU A 424 -26.00 -1.83 -7.86
N LEU A 425 -24.79 -2.08 -7.35
CA LEU A 425 -24.58 -2.79 -6.09
C LEU A 425 -24.66 -1.88 -4.86
N VAL A 426 -24.30 -0.59 -5.00
CA VAL A 426 -24.29 0.35 -3.85
C VAL A 426 -25.72 0.71 -3.43
N ALA A 427 -26.59 0.99 -4.42
CA ALA A 427 -28.00 1.26 -4.20
C ALA A 427 -28.87 -0.02 -4.23
N ASN A 428 -28.28 -1.16 -4.59
CA ASN A 428 -28.96 -2.43 -4.79
C ASN A 428 -30.20 -2.32 -5.73
N ALA A 429 -30.00 -1.71 -6.89
CA ALA A 429 -31.08 -1.40 -7.81
C ALA A 429 -30.78 -1.86 -9.24
N PRO A 430 -31.81 -2.29 -10.02
CA PRO A 430 -31.62 -2.65 -11.42
C PRO A 430 -31.23 -1.43 -12.26
N VAL A 431 -30.33 -1.63 -13.23
CA VAL A 431 -29.92 -0.60 -14.17
C VAL A 431 -30.64 -0.81 -15.49
N LYS A 432 -31.16 0.27 -16.08
CA LYS A 432 -31.80 0.23 -17.38
C LYS A 432 -30.76 -0.13 -18.46
N VAL A 433 -30.98 -1.26 -19.12
CA VAL A 433 -30.20 -1.72 -20.26
C VAL A 433 -31.01 -1.53 -21.53
N ALA A 434 -30.44 -0.88 -22.53
CA ALA A 434 -31.05 -0.74 -23.86
C ALA A 434 -29.98 -1.11 -24.90
N GLN A 435 -30.14 -2.27 -25.54
CA GLN A 435 -29.12 -2.84 -26.42
C GLN A 435 -27.79 -3.02 -25.68
N ASN A 436 -26.76 -2.27 -26.06
CA ASN A 436 -25.43 -2.26 -25.42
C ASN A 436 -25.19 -1.03 -24.52
N LYS A 437 -26.24 -0.34 -24.10
CA LYS A 437 -26.13 0.91 -23.34
C LYS A 437 -26.72 0.78 -21.94
N LEU A 438 -25.99 1.29 -20.95
CA LEU A 438 -26.44 1.47 -19.58
C LEU A 438 -26.70 2.95 -19.34
N SER A 439 -27.88 3.31 -18.84
CA SER A 439 -28.24 4.69 -18.51
C SER A 439 -28.22 4.87 -16.99
N LEU A 440 -27.43 5.84 -16.51
CA LEU A 440 -27.16 6.06 -15.10
C LEU A 440 -27.30 7.54 -14.74
N TYR A 441 -27.68 7.79 -13.50
CA TYR A 441 -27.54 9.10 -12.86
C TYR A 441 -26.55 8.98 -11.72
N ILE A 442 -25.47 9.78 -11.72
CA ILE A 442 -24.42 9.70 -10.72
C ILE A 442 -24.17 11.10 -10.18
N ALA A 443 -24.36 11.29 -8.89
CA ALA A 443 -24.11 12.54 -8.22
C ALA A 443 -22.61 12.90 -8.24
N ALA A 444 -22.30 14.17 -8.08
CA ALA A 444 -20.94 14.71 -8.02
C ALA A 444 -20.10 13.94 -6.96
N GLY A 445 -18.91 13.51 -7.33
CA GLY A 445 -17.99 12.80 -6.44
C GLY A 445 -18.42 11.39 -6.04
N ARG A 446 -19.51 10.83 -6.62
CA ARG A 446 -20.04 9.50 -6.26
C ARG A 446 -19.57 8.39 -7.22
N THR A 447 -19.67 7.16 -6.75
CA THR A 447 -19.29 5.95 -7.52
C THR A 447 -20.45 4.96 -7.52
N ALA A 448 -20.83 4.48 -8.69
CA ALA A 448 -21.71 3.32 -8.87
C ALA A 448 -20.88 2.08 -9.22
N VAL A 449 -21.34 0.92 -8.78
CA VAL A 449 -20.74 -0.38 -9.12
C VAL A 449 -21.77 -1.24 -9.84
N ILE A 450 -21.54 -1.50 -11.10
CA ILE A 450 -22.48 -2.25 -11.95
C ILE A 450 -22.01 -3.67 -12.12
N ALA A 451 -22.81 -4.62 -11.65
CA ALA A 451 -22.64 -6.03 -11.91
C ALA A 451 -23.43 -6.42 -13.17
N ILE A 452 -22.76 -7.03 -14.13
CA ILE A 452 -23.39 -7.57 -15.34
C ILE A 452 -23.68 -9.06 -15.14
N LYS A 453 -24.90 -9.47 -15.44
CA LYS A 453 -25.31 -10.89 -15.47
C LYS A 453 -25.69 -11.26 -16.90
N LYS A 454 -25.01 -12.28 -17.43
CA LYS A 454 -25.28 -12.90 -18.74
C LYS A 454 -26.56 -13.71 -18.70
#